data_018f95fb5238b4029075e1c36ee0afc8
#
_entry.id   018f95fb5238b4029075e1c36ee0afc8
#
_cell.length_a   1.000
_cell.length_b   1.000
_cell.length_c   1.000
_cell.angle_alpha   90.00
_cell.angle_beta   90.00
_cell.angle_gamma   90.00
#
_symmetry.space_group_name_H-M   'P 1'
#
loop_
_entity.id
_entity.type
_entity.pdbx_description
1 polymer ?
#
loop_
_entity_poly.entity_id
_entity_poly.type
_entity_poly.pdbx_seq_one_letter_code
_entity_poly.pdbx_strand_id
1 'polypeptide(L)'
;MARKKLMRFKWNDEVHNLFQPEKDNYKFYKGNWKEYFKNTNPIVLEVGCGRAEYTTGLAALNPDVNYIGLDIKGARLWKGSSLSIETGLSNTAFIRTKLQNLEEFFLPGEVNGIWITFPDPKPRESEAKLRLSGLRFMNIYRRLMPQGGKVFFKTDNKVLFDHTLEVLTNPDLKITNLVYTHDLYQSELLSEHYGIQTTYEKTYLKQGVLINYLKFEFLPL
;
A
#
# COMPACT_ATOMS: atom_id res chain seq x y z
N MET A 1 -0.57 4.83 -28.33
CA MET A 1 -0.32 4.34 -26.94
C MET A 1 1.14 4.41 -26.52
N ALA A 2 2.11 4.03 -27.35
CA ALA A 2 3.55 4.02 -27.02
C ALA A 2 4.10 5.39 -26.60
N ARG A 3 3.79 6.49 -27.32
CA ARG A 3 4.25 7.87 -27.02
C ARG A 3 3.86 8.34 -25.60
N LYS A 4 2.61 8.10 -25.16
CA LYS A 4 2.18 8.45 -23.80
C LYS A 4 2.90 7.67 -22.70
N LYS A 5 3.23 6.39 -22.98
CA LYS A 5 4.01 5.56 -22.05
C LYS A 5 5.43 6.09 -21.90
N LEU A 6 6.08 6.46 -23.00
CA LEU A 6 7.44 7.01 -23.00
C LEU A 6 7.51 8.33 -22.22
N MET A 7 6.54 9.23 -22.42
CA MET A 7 6.45 10.50 -21.66
C MET A 7 6.34 10.26 -20.14
N ARG A 8 5.58 9.25 -19.70
CA ARG A 8 5.46 8.91 -18.28
C ARG A 8 6.77 8.37 -17.71
N PHE A 9 7.51 7.58 -18.48
CA PHE A 9 8.84 7.11 -18.04
C PHE A 9 9.82 8.28 -17.91
N LYS A 10 9.89 9.18 -18.90
CA LYS A 10 10.72 10.37 -18.83
C LYS A 10 10.37 11.24 -17.61
N TRP A 11 9.08 11.46 -17.34
CA TRP A 11 8.62 12.12 -16.13
C TRP A 11 9.16 11.44 -14.85
N ASN A 12 9.01 10.13 -14.78
CA ASN A 12 9.46 9.36 -13.62
C ASN A 12 10.97 9.48 -13.36
N ASP A 13 11.77 9.64 -14.42
CA ASP A 13 13.21 9.83 -14.30
C ASP A 13 13.58 11.21 -13.71
N GLU A 14 12.78 12.24 -13.97
CA GLU A 14 13.06 13.63 -13.60
C GLU A 14 12.50 14.03 -12.23
N VAL A 15 11.37 13.42 -11.80
CA VAL A 15 10.68 13.87 -10.56
C VAL A 15 11.40 13.42 -9.28
N HIS A 16 11.33 14.26 -8.24
CA HIS A 16 12.01 14.03 -6.96
C HIS A 16 11.29 13.03 -6.05
N ASN A 17 9.95 12.89 -6.17
CA ASN A 17 9.13 12.09 -5.27
C ASN A 17 8.91 10.64 -5.71
N LEU A 18 9.56 10.18 -6.80
CA LEU A 18 9.49 8.81 -7.29
C LEU A 18 10.88 8.19 -7.39
N PHE A 19 11.08 7.10 -6.67
CA PHE A 19 12.31 6.32 -6.58
C PHE A 19 12.20 5.07 -7.44
N GLN A 20 13.14 4.87 -8.35
CA GLN A 20 13.15 3.72 -9.26
C GLN A 20 14.57 3.25 -9.57
N PRO A 21 14.78 2.00 -10.07
CA PRO A 21 16.11 1.38 -10.21
C PRO A 21 17.15 2.21 -10.96
N GLU A 22 16.70 3.06 -11.89
CA GLU A 22 17.58 3.88 -12.73
C GLU A 22 18.07 5.17 -12.06
N LYS A 23 17.60 5.47 -10.83
CA LYS A 23 17.99 6.67 -10.08
C LYS A 23 19.05 6.40 -9.01
N ASP A 24 20.01 7.28 -8.84
CA ASP A 24 21.07 7.18 -7.84
C ASP A 24 20.53 7.10 -6.41
N ASN A 25 19.39 7.76 -6.15
CA ASN A 25 18.75 7.78 -4.83
C ASN A 25 17.75 6.63 -4.60
N TYR A 26 17.74 5.60 -5.44
CA TYR A 26 16.73 4.54 -5.42
C TYR A 26 16.54 3.85 -4.05
N LYS A 27 17.61 3.61 -3.31
CA LYS A 27 17.58 2.99 -1.97
C LYS A 27 18.20 3.89 -0.90
N PHE A 28 18.43 5.14 -1.23
CA PHE A 28 19.23 6.06 -0.41
C PHE A 28 18.61 6.34 0.95
N TYR A 29 17.28 6.36 1.05
CA TYR A 29 16.58 6.78 2.27
C TYR A 29 16.28 5.64 3.26
N LYS A 30 16.74 4.42 3.04
CA LYS A 30 16.62 3.35 4.02
C LYS A 30 17.27 3.75 5.35
N GLY A 31 16.47 3.77 6.43
CA GLY A 31 16.91 4.25 7.75
C GLY A 31 16.96 5.77 7.90
N ASN A 32 16.63 6.53 6.83
CA ASN A 32 16.75 7.99 6.80
C ASN A 32 15.56 8.68 6.10
N TRP A 33 14.37 8.10 6.12
CA TRP A 33 13.17 8.71 5.52
C TRP A 33 12.84 10.09 6.09
N LYS A 34 13.23 10.37 7.35
CA LYS A 34 13.15 11.71 7.97
C LYS A 34 13.88 12.79 7.17
N GLU A 35 14.98 12.44 6.51
CA GLU A 35 15.74 13.39 5.67
C GLU A 35 15.00 13.73 4.37
N TYR A 36 14.25 12.77 3.82
CA TYR A 36 13.39 13.01 2.67
C TYR A 36 12.19 13.89 3.04
N PHE A 37 11.41 13.46 4.05
CA PHE A 37 10.18 14.13 4.46
C PHE A 37 10.40 15.42 5.27
N LYS A 38 11.63 15.67 5.75
CA LYS A 38 11.99 16.77 6.66
C LYS A 38 11.18 16.80 7.94
N ASN A 39 10.72 15.62 8.41
CA ASN A 39 9.97 15.42 9.64
C ASN A 39 10.19 14.00 10.18
N THR A 40 9.64 13.72 11.36
CA THR A 40 9.67 12.40 12.02
C THR A 40 8.29 11.77 12.14
N ASN A 41 7.35 12.18 11.29
CA ASN A 41 5.98 11.66 11.30
C ASN A 41 5.96 10.16 10.97
N PRO A 42 4.95 9.42 11.47
CA PRO A 42 4.77 8.01 11.17
C PRO A 42 4.74 7.75 9.66
N ILE A 43 5.28 6.62 9.24
CA ILE A 43 5.27 6.19 7.83
C ILE A 43 4.25 5.09 7.62
N VAL A 44 3.34 5.30 6.68
CA VAL A 44 2.34 4.32 6.24
C VAL A 44 2.58 3.96 4.77
N LEU A 45 2.62 2.68 4.46
CA LEU A 45 2.82 2.17 3.10
C LEU A 45 1.47 1.81 2.44
N GLU A 46 1.32 2.11 1.15
CA GLU A 46 0.33 1.45 0.29
C GLU A 46 1.05 0.47 -0.63
N VAL A 47 0.90 -0.83 -0.39
CA VAL A 47 1.59 -1.87 -1.16
C VAL A 47 0.74 -2.32 -2.35
N GLY A 48 1.32 -2.27 -3.56
CA GLY A 48 0.56 -2.47 -4.79
C GLY A 48 -0.34 -1.29 -5.15
N CYS A 49 0.08 -0.08 -4.83
CA CYS A 49 -0.72 1.14 -4.86
C CYS A 49 -1.30 1.52 -6.25
N GLY A 50 -0.84 0.90 -7.32
CA GLY A 50 -1.34 1.18 -8.66
C GLY A 50 -1.21 2.66 -9.05
N ARG A 51 -2.33 3.38 -9.08
CA ARG A 51 -2.39 4.83 -9.35
C ARG A 51 -2.27 5.68 -8.09
N ALA A 52 -2.11 5.03 -6.95
CA ALA A 52 -1.90 5.63 -5.64
C ALA A 52 -3.06 6.55 -5.16
N GLU A 53 -4.30 6.14 -5.47
CA GLU A 53 -5.48 6.89 -5.02
C GLU A 53 -5.59 6.92 -3.49
N TYR A 54 -5.24 5.80 -2.81
CA TYR A 54 -5.18 5.77 -1.34
C TYR A 54 -3.99 6.55 -0.82
N THR A 55 -2.78 6.36 -1.35
CA THR A 55 -1.58 7.11 -0.94
C THR A 55 -1.82 8.62 -0.96
N THR A 56 -2.33 9.16 -2.07
CA THR A 56 -2.57 10.60 -2.21
C THR A 56 -3.77 11.09 -1.42
N GLY A 57 -4.84 10.29 -1.36
CA GLY A 57 -6.05 10.63 -0.61
C GLY A 57 -5.82 10.66 0.90
N LEU A 58 -5.14 9.67 1.44
CA LEU A 58 -4.78 9.61 2.86
C LEU A 58 -3.80 10.72 3.23
N ALA A 59 -2.81 11.01 2.37
CA ALA A 59 -1.85 12.08 2.60
C ALA A 59 -2.51 13.46 2.67
N ALA A 60 -3.52 13.71 1.85
CA ALA A 60 -4.28 14.96 1.86
C ALA A 60 -5.12 15.12 3.15
N LEU A 61 -5.62 14.01 3.72
CA LEU A 61 -6.43 14.02 4.93
C LEU A 61 -5.60 14.05 6.21
N ASN A 62 -4.36 13.57 6.18
CA ASN A 62 -3.52 13.38 7.36
C ASN A 62 -2.13 13.99 7.13
N PRO A 63 -1.97 15.31 7.25
CA PRO A 63 -0.69 15.99 7.01
C PRO A 63 0.43 15.57 7.98
N ASP A 64 0.08 15.05 9.14
CA ASP A 64 1.01 14.58 10.18
C ASP A 64 1.42 13.09 10.01
N VAL A 65 1.12 12.48 8.86
CA VAL A 65 1.52 11.12 8.51
C VAL A 65 2.15 11.12 7.13
N ASN A 66 3.28 10.43 6.98
CA ASN A 66 3.96 10.25 5.70
C ASN A 66 3.44 9.00 4.98
N TYR A 67 3.11 9.11 3.71
CA TYR A 67 2.59 8.01 2.91
C TYR A 67 3.52 7.63 1.77
N ILE A 68 3.83 6.35 1.64
CA ILE A 68 4.69 5.84 0.57
C ILE A 68 3.94 4.80 -0.25
N GLY A 69 3.68 5.11 -1.51
CA GLY A 69 3.05 4.20 -2.46
C GLY A 69 4.08 3.33 -3.18
N LEU A 70 3.88 2.01 -3.19
CA LEU A 70 4.79 1.05 -3.84
C LEU A 70 4.07 0.24 -4.92
N ASP A 71 4.64 0.18 -6.11
CA ASP A 71 4.16 -0.68 -7.21
C ASP A 71 5.32 -1.06 -8.13
N ILE A 72 5.18 -2.17 -8.86
CA ILE A 72 6.15 -2.60 -9.87
C ILE A 72 5.98 -1.82 -11.19
N LYS A 73 4.82 -1.23 -11.43
CA LYS A 73 4.45 -0.59 -12.71
C LYS A 73 4.65 0.92 -12.68
N GLY A 74 5.81 1.41 -13.07
CA GLY A 74 6.16 2.84 -13.12
C GLY A 74 5.14 3.70 -13.88
N ALA A 75 4.53 3.19 -14.95
CA ALA A 75 3.49 3.93 -15.69
C ALA A 75 2.19 4.16 -14.88
N ARG A 76 1.96 3.41 -13.80
CA ARG A 76 0.86 3.64 -12.85
C ARG A 76 1.26 4.64 -11.79
N LEU A 77 2.46 4.46 -11.19
CA LEU A 77 3.03 5.36 -10.19
C LEU A 77 3.12 6.81 -10.66
N TRP A 78 3.36 7.02 -11.96
CA TRP A 78 3.33 8.34 -12.57
C TRP A 78 2.08 9.14 -12.17
N LYS A 79 0.90 8.51 -12.08
CA LYS A 79 -0.34 9.24 -11.78
C LYS A 79 -0.37 9.76 -10.33
N GLY A 80 0.04 8.95 -9.36
CA GLY A 80 0.13 9.38 -7.96
C GLY A 80 1.24 10.43 -7.76
N SER A 81 2.42 10.19 -8.37
CA SER A 81 3.56 11.12 -8.32
C SER A 81 3.20 12.49 -8.87
N SER A 82 2.61 12.56 -10.08
CA SER A 82 2.20 13.82 -10.69
C SER A 82 1.12 14.53 -9.87
N LEU A 83 0.10 13.80 -9.41
CA LEU A 83 -0.97 14.38 -8.60
C LEU A 83 -0.43 14.98 -7.29
N SER A 84 0.48 14.28 -6.61
CA SER A 84 1.11 14.79 -5.39
C SER A 84 1.83 16.12 -5.62
N ILE A 85 2.57 16.24 -6.73
CA ILE A 85 3.28 17.48 -7.08
C ILE A 85 2.28 18.58 -7.42
N GLU A 86 1.29 18.28 -8.26
CA GLU A 86 0.25 19.21 -8.69
C GLU A 86 -0.56 19.77 -7.51
N THR A 87 -0.77 18.96 -6.46
CA THR A 87 -1.55 19.33 -5.27
C THR A 87 -0.70 19.75 -4.07
N GLY A 88 0.63 19.78 -4.21
CA GLY A 88 1.55 20.24 -3.16
C GLY A 88 1.66 19.32 -1.95
N LEU A 89 1.39 18.01 -2.11
CA LEU A 89 1.53 17.04 -1.01
C LEU A 89 3.02 16.78 -0.72
N SER A 90 3.53 17.30 0.38
CA SER A 90 4.91 17.12 0.84
C SER A 90 5.15 15.83 1.63
N ASN A 91 4.07 15.18 2.09
CA ASN A 91 4.08 13.96 2.89
C ASN A 91 3.87 12.68 2.07
N THR A 92 4.28 12.69 0.78
CA THR A 92 4.19 11.52 -0.11
C THR A 92 5.51 11.17 -0.76
N ALA A 93 5.71 9.86 -0.98
CA ALA A 93 6.77 9.31 -1.82
C ALA A 93 6.26 8.10 -2.61
N PHE A 94 6.95 7.75 -3.70
CA PHE A 94 6.58 6.61 -4.53
C PHE A 94 7.82 5.76 -4.83
N ILE A 95 7.70 4.43 -4.73
CA ILE A 95 8.81 3.51 -4.99
C ILE A 95 8.40 2.49 -6.04
N ARG A 96 9.13 2.45 -7.15
CA ARG A 96 8.97 1.41 -8.16
C ARG A 96 9.84 0.21 -7.79
N THR A 97 9.22 -0.80 -7.18
CA THR A 97 9.94 -2.01 -6.77
C THR A 97 9.03 -3.23 -6.76
N LYS A 98 9.64 -4.43 -6.68
CA LYS A 98 8.94 -5.66 -6.32
C LYS A 98 8.74 -5.69 -4.82
N LEU A 99 7.53 -5.97 -4.35
CA LEU A 99 7.20 -5.89 -2.92
C LEU A 99 7.93 -6.90 -2.03
N GLN A 100 8.48 -7.97 -2.61
CA GLN A 100 9.38 -8.86 -1.86
C GLN A 100 10.70 -8.19 -1.45
N ASN A 101 11.03 -7.03 -2.00
CA ASN A 101 12.25 -6.27 -1.72
C ASN A 101 12.03 -5.12 -0.72
N LEU A 102 10.90 -5.08 0.00
CA LEU A 102 10.58 -3.98 0.94
C LEU A 102 11.70 -3.73 1.95
N GLU A 103 12.32 -4.79 2.45
CA GLU A 103 13.43 -4.71 3.43
C GLU A 103 14.71 -4.06 2.85
N GLU A 104 14.76 -3.80 1.54
CA GLU A 104 15.84 -3.02 0.92
C GLU A 104 15.61 -1.50 1.03
N PHE A 105 14.38 -1.07 1.37
CA PHE A 105 13.97 0.33 1.46
C PHE A 105 13.65 0.81 2.86
N PHE A 106 13.39 -0.11 3.78
CA PHE A 106 13.02 0.21 5.16
C PHE A 106 13.81 -0.63 6.15
N LEU A 107 14.22 -0.02 7.25
CA LEU A 107 14.69 -0.72 8.43
C LEU A 107 13.51 -1.20 9.29
N PRO A 108 13.70 -2.23 10.14
CA PRO A 108 12.73 -2.57 11.17
C PRO A 108 12.38 -1.36 12.04
N GLY A 109 11.08 -1.08 12.21
CA GLY A 109 10.58 0.03 13.01
C GLY A 109 10.37 1.35 12.24
N GLU A 110 10.76 1.45 10.97
CA GLU A 110 10.46 2.65 10.17
C GLU A 110 9.02 2.72 9.67
N VAL A 111 8.31 1.60 9.60
CA VAL A 111 6.95 1.50 9.09
C VAL A 111 5.97 1.35 10.25
N ASN A 112 4.90 2.15 10.24
CA ASN A 112 3.88 2.18 11.29
C ASN A 112 2.54 1.58 10.85
N GLY A 113 2.32 1.45 9.54
CA GLY A 113 1.10 0.85 9.02
C GLY A 113 1.19 0.52 7.53
N ILE A 114 0.31 -0.38 7.09
CA ILE A 114 0.28 -0.86 5.70
C ILE A 114 -1.16 -0.92 5.20
N TRP A 115 -1.41 -0.31 4.05
CA TRP A 115 -2.61 -0.49 3.25
C TRP A 115 -2.36 -1.45 2.10
N ILE A 116 -3.31 -2.36 1.88
CA ILE A 116 -3.36 -3.29 0.76
C ILE A 116 -4.72 -3.10 0.07
N THR A 117 -4.75 -2.37 -1.05
CA THR A 117 -6.00 -2.00 -1.71
C THR A 117 -6.13 -2.67 -3.07
N PHE A 118 -7.15 -3.50 -3.24
CA PHE A 118 -7.45 -4.22 -4.50
C PHE A 118 -6.23 -4.90 -5.14
N PRO A 119 -5.48 -5.71 -4.37
CA PRO A 119 -4.34 -6.43 -4.91
C PRO A 119 -4.80 -7.47 -5.94
N ASP A 120 -3.89 -7.83 -6.83
CA ASP A 120 -4.10 -8.90 -7.82
C ASP A 120 -4.39 -10.24 -7.08
N PRO A 121 -5.55 -10.88 -7.27
CA PRO A 121 -6.01 -11.99 -6.42
C PRO A 121 -5.21 -13.27 -6.58
N LYS A 122 -4.45 -13.43 -7.69
CA LYS A 122 -3.65 -14.63 -7.93
C LYS A 122 -4.44 -15.93 -7.70
N PRO A 123 -5.43 -16.23 -8.55
CA PRO A 123 -6.39 -17.32 -8.29
C PRO A 123 -5.77 -18.71 -8.32
N ARG A 124 -4.65 -18.89 -9.05
CA ARG A 124 -3.97 -20.18 -9.15
C ARG A 124 -3.22 -20.49 -7.86
N GLU A 125 -3.31 -21.73 -7.37
CA GLU A 125 -2.58 -22.17 -6.17
C GLU A 125 -1.05 -22.02 -6.32
N SER A 126 -0.52 -22.31 -7.50
CA SER A 126 0.90 -22.10 -7.81
C SER A 126 1.37 -20.64 -7.65
N GLU A 127 0.45 -19.68 -7.71
CA GLU A 127 0.69 -18.25 -7.54
C GLU A 127 0.38 -17.75 -6.11
N ALA A 128 -0.13 -18.58 -5.20
CA ALA A 128 -0.53 -18.19 -3.84
C ALA A 128 0.59 -17.44 -3.09
N LYS A 129 1.84 -17.84 -3.28
CA LYS A 129 3.03 -17.16 -2.74
C LYS A 129 3.22 -15.71 -3.22
N LEU A 130 2.47 -15.27 -4.23
CA LEU A 130 2.49 -13.91 -4.79
C LEU A 130 1.32 -13.05 -4.29
N ARG A 131 0.37 -13.63 -3.52
CA ARG A 131 -0.72 -12.87 -2.90
C ARG A 131 -0.15 -11.91 -1.87
N LEU A 132 -0.42 -10.61 -2.00
CA LEU A 132 0.12 -9.57 -1.10
C LEU A 132 -0.41 -9.67 0.32
N SER A 133 -1.53 -10.36 0.53
CA SER A 133 -2.09 -10.69 1.84
C SER A 133 -1.77 -12.13 2.29
N GLY A 134 -0.87 -12.84 1.59
CA GLY A 134 -0.44 -14.18 1.95
C GLY A 134 0.65 -14.19 3.04
N LEU A 135 0.84 -15.33 3.70
CA LEU A 135 1.75 -15.51 4.85
C LEU A 135 3.16 -14.99 4.59
N ARG A 136 3.69 -15.19 3.38
CA ARG A 136 5.02 -14.69 2.99
C ARG A 136 5.14 -13.17 3.16
N PHE A 137 4.16 -12.42 2.69
CA PHE A 137 4.17 -10.96 2.77
C PHE A 137 3.82 -10.48 4.18
N MET A 138 2.87 -11.14 4.87
CA MET A 138 2.56 -10.83 6.26
C MET A 138 3.81 -10.94 7.15
N ASN A 139 4.68 -11.94 6.92
CA ASN A 139 5.96 -12.05 7.62
C ASN A 139 6.93 -10.90 7.28
N ILE A 140 6.97 -10.42 6.03
CA ILE A 140 7.77 -9.23 5.68
C ILE A 140 7.22 -8.00 6.41
N TYR A 141 5.90 -7.77 6.38
CA TYR A 141 5.26 -6.62 7.04
C TYR A 141 5.52 -6.63 8.55
N ARG A 142 5.41 -7.80 9.17
CA ARG A 142 5.69 -7.98 10.60
C ARG A 142 7.14 -7.61 10.96
N ARG A 143 8.13 -8.00 10.14
CA ARG A 143 9.53 -7.63 10.38
C ARG A 143 9.79 -6.13 10.21
N LEU A 144 9.06 -5.45 9.34
CA LEU A 144 9.14 -3.99 9.20
C LEU A 144 8.51 -3.26 10.38
N MET A 145 7.54 -3.88 11.08
CA MET A 145 6.78 -3.31 12.20
C MET A 145 6.99 -4.09 13.51
N PRO A 146 8.21 -4.22 14.03
CA PRO A 146 8.51 -5.04 15.21
C PRO A 146 7.90 -4.50 16.51
N GLN A 147 7.57 -3.20 16.58
CA GLN A 147 6.88 -2.58 17.71
C GLN A 147 5.36 -2.70 17.63
N GLY A 148 4.86 -3.42 16.64
CA GLY A 148 3.46 -3.45 16.27
C GLY A 148 3.14 -2.45 15.15
N GLY A 149 1.99 -2.60 14.53
CA GLY A 149 1.53 -1.71 13.46
C GLY A 149 0.25 -2.20 12.83
N LYS A 150 -0.48 -1.28 12.21
CA LYS A 150 -1.80 -1.55 11.64
C LYS A 150 -1.69 -2.03 10.20
N VAL A 151 -2.48 -3.03 9.86
CA VAL A 151 -2.65 -3.48 8.48
C VAL A 151 -4.13 -3.34 8.10
N PHE A 152 -4.35 -2.74 6.94
CA PHE A 152 -5.67 -2.51 6.35
C PHE A 152 -5.73 -3.23 5.01
N PHE A 153 -6.77 -4.00 4.78
CA PHE A 153 -6.94 -4.76 3.55
C PHE A 153 -8.35 -4.58 2.98
N LYS A 154 -8.41 -4.30 1.69
CA LYS A 154 -9.64 -4.03 0.96
C LYS A 154 -9.62 -4.71 -0.40
N THR A 155 -10.68 -5.46 -0.73
CA THR A 155 -10.78 -6.19 -2.00
C THR A 155 -12.24 -6.48 -2.38
N ASP A 156 -12.51 -6.53 -3.69
CA ASP A 156 -13.72 -7.06 -4.30
C ASP A 156 -13.75 -8.60 -4.35
N ASN A 157 -12.57 -9.23 -4.23
CA ASN A 157 -12.41 -10.67 -4.42
C ASN A 157 -12.60 -11.44 -3.12
N LYS A 158 -13.78 -12.07 -2.96
CA LYS A 158 -14.13 -12.86 -1.77
C LYS A 158 -13.17 -14.03 -1.53
N VAL A 159 -12.70 -14.71 -2.58
CA VAL A 159 -11.78 -15.85 -2.42
C VAL A 159 -10.46 -15.42 -1.82
N LEU A 160 -9.91 -14.29 -2.31
CA LEU A 160 -8.69 -13.72 -1.73
C LEU A 160 -8.92 -13.25 -0.29
N PHE A 161 -10.10 -12.69 -0.02
CA PHE A 161 -10.45 -12.22 1.32
C PHE A 161 -10.53 -13.37 2.33
N ASP A 162 -11.25 -14.45 2.00
CA ASP A 162 -11.38 -15.64 2.85
C ASP A 162 -10.00 -16.30 3.08
N HIS A 163 -9.18 -16.42 2.04
CA HIS A 163 -7.78 -16.87 2.19
C HIS A 163 -6.96 -15.97 3.12
N THR A 164 -7.18 -14.66 3.06
CA THR A 164 -6.49 -13.73 3.96
C THR A 164 -6.90 -13.96 5.41
N LEU A 165 -8.20 -14.15 5.68
CA LEU A 165 -8.69 -14.50 7.03
C LEU A 165 -8.05 -15.81 7.52
N GLU A 166 -7.94 -16.83 6.66
CA GLU A 166 -7.26 -18.09 6.99
C GLU A 166 -5.77 -17.85 7.34
N VAL A 167 -5.05 -17.06 6.54
CA VAL A 167 -3.66 -16.69 6.83
C VAL A 167 -3.52 -16.03 8.20
N LEU A 168 -4.46 -15.19 8.59
CA LEU A 168 -4.45 -14.48 9.87
C LEU A 168 -4.72 -15.39 11.08
N THR A 169 -5.17 -16.64 10.89
CA THR A 169 -5.28 -17.63 11.99
C THR A 169 -3.92 -18.19 12.41
N ASN A 170 -2.84 -17.93 11.63
CA ASN A 170 -1.52 -18.41 11.95
C ASN A 170 -0.98 -17.73 13.24
N PRO A 171 -0.73 -18.49 14.32
CA PRO A 171 -0.33 -17.93 15.62
C PRO A 171 1.02 -17.21 15.59
N ASP A 172 1.90 -17.55 14.64
CA ASP A 172 3.21 -16.91 14.49
C ASP A 172 3.10 -15.45 14.04
N LEU A 173 1.98 -15.07 13.45
CA LEU A 173 1.72 -13.65 13.09
C LEU A 173 1.46 -12.78 14.32
N LYS A 174 1.00 -13.37 15.45
CA LYS A 174 0.72 -12.65 16.71
C LYS A 174 -0.07 -11.36 16.46
N ILE A 175 -1.26 -11.50 15.91
CA ILE A 175 -2.15 -10.37 15.62
C ILE A 175 -3.15 -10.12 16.76
N THR A 176 -3.68 -8.92 16.81
CA THR A 176 -4.76 -8.49 17.70
C THR A 176 -5.72 -7.54 16.99
N ASN A 177 -6.85 -7.22 17.60
CA ASN A 177 -7.82 -6.25 17.13
C ASN A 177 -8.30 -6.51 15.69
N LEU A 178 -8.41 -7.80 15.30
CA LEU A 178 -8.97 -8.15 13.99
C LEU A 178 -10.45 -7.80 13.94
N VAL A 179 -10.82 -6.91 13.04
CA VAL A 179 -12.21 -6.61 12.66
C VAL A 179 -12.35 -6.73 11.16
N TYR A 180 -13.49 -7.21 10.68
CA TYR A 180 -13.72 -7.39 9.25
C TYR A 180 -15.20 -7.35 8.87
N THR A 181 -15.44 -7.14 7.58
CA THR A 181 -16.77 -7.21 6.96
C THR A 181 -16.66 -7.71 5.51
N HIS A 182 -17.69 -8.42 5.05
CA HIS A 182 -17.84 -8.82 3.64
C HIS A 182 -18.56 -7.74 2.80
N ASP A 183 -19.13 -6.74 3.44
CA ASP A 183 -19.74 -5.58 2.77
C ASP A 183 -19.39 -4.30 3.54
N LEU A 184 -18.34 -3.64 3.10
CA LEU A 184 -17.86 -2.39 3.72
C LEU A 184 -18.94 -1.31 3.69
N TYR A 185 -19.69 -1.22 2.57
CA TYR A 185 -20.62 -0.12 2.33
C TYR A 185 -21.93 -0.21 3.13
N GLN A 186 -22.24 -1.40 3.68
CA GLN A 186 -23.38 -1.62 4.57
C GLN A 186 -22.94 -1.90 6.02
N SER A 187 -21.67 -1.63 6.35
CA SER A 187 -21.13 -1.92 7.67
C SER A 187 -20.80 -0.66 8.47
N GLU A 188 -20.69 -0.80 9.79
CA GLU A 188 -20.18 0.25 10.69
C GLU A 188 -18.72 0.63 10.40
N LEU A 189 -18.01 -0.20 9.64
CA LEU A 189 -16.62 0.05 9.23
C LEU A 189 -16.50 0.99 8.02
N LEU A 190 -17.61 1.52 7.51
CA LEU A 190 -17.60 2.39 6.33
C LEU A 190 -16.68 3.59 6.49
N SER A 191 -16.63 4.21 7.67
CA SER A 191 -15.77 5.36 7.93
C SER A 191 -14.27 5.05 7.76
N GLU A 192 -13.88 3.79 7.89
CA GLU A 192 -12.49 3.33 7.80
C GLU A 192 -11.88 3.49 6.39
N HIS A 193 -12.70 3.69 5.35
CA HIS A 193 -12.18 3.96 4.01
C HIS A 193 -11.92 5.44 3.72
N TYR A 194 -12.19 6.33 4.71
CA TYR A 194 -11.93 7.78 4.65
C TYR A 194 -12.57 8.50 3.44
N GLY A 195 -13.63 7.96 2.85
CA GLY A 195 -14.24 8.46 1.63
C GLY A 195 -13.41 8.25 0.35
N ILE A 196 -12.26 7.57 0.43
CA ILE A 196 -11.36 7.34 -0.69
C ILE A 196 -11.81 6.11 -1.46
N GLN A 197 -12.06 6.27 -2.76
CA GLN A 197 -12.44 5.19 -3.67
C GLN A 197 -11.46 5.11 -4.82
N THR A 198 -10.89 3.92 -5.04
CA THR A 198 -10.08 3.67 -6.23
C THR A 198 -10.95 3.63 -7.51
N THR A 199 -10.32 3.81 -8.66
CA THR A 199 -11.00 3.66 -9.95
C THR A 199 -11.63 2.26 -10.11
N TYR A 200 -10.96 1.21 -9.60
CA TYR A 200 -11.48 -0.17 -9.59
C TYR A 200 -12.72 -0.29 -8.73
N GLU A 201 -12.66 0.21 -7.52
CA GLU A 201 -13.76 0.18 -6.57
C GLU A 201 -15.02 0.85 -7.11
N LYS A 202 -14.89 2.04 -7.69
CA LYS A 202 -16.00 2.75 -8.34
C LYS A 202 -16.66 1.92 -9.44
N THR A 203 -15.86 1.13 -10.17
CA THR A 203 -16.35 0.25 -11.23
C THR A 203 -17.12 -0.95 -10.65
N TYR A 204 -16.57 -1.59 -9.62
CA TYR A 204 -17.18 -2.75 -8.97
C TYR A 204 -18.47 -2.39 -8.24
N LEU A 205 -18.51 -1.28 -7.53
CA LEU A 205 -19.72 -0.78 -6.88
C LEU A 205 -20.87 -0.56 -7.86
N LYS A 206 -20.58 0.01 -9.05
CA LYS A 206 -21.58 0.17 -10.13
C LYS A 206 -22.12 -1.17 -10.65
N GLN A 207 -21.37 -2.25 -10.48
CA GLN A 207 -21.75 -3.61 -10.87
C GLN A 207 -22.42 -4.37 -9.73
N GLY A 208 -22.63 -3.75 -8.56
CA GLY A 208 -23.21 -4.39 -7.38
C GLY A 208 -22.27 -5.36 -6.68
N VAL A 209 -20.96 -5.30 -6.94
CA VAL A 209 -19.97 -6.17 -6.29
C VAL A 209 -19.69 -5.63 -4.89
N LEU A 210 -19.78 -6.51 -3.89
CA LEU A 210 -19.51 -6.17 -2.50
C LEU A 210 -18.00 -5.96 -2.29
N ILE A 211 -17.67 -4.98 -1.45
CA ILE A 211 -16.27 -4.68 -1.08
C ILE A 211 -15.99 -5.23 0.30
N ASN A 212 -15.12 -6.22 0.35
CA ASN A 212 -14.64 -6.81 1.59
C ASN A 212 -13.56 -5.91 2.22
N TYR A 213 -13.57 -5.81 3.53
CA TYR A 213 -12.61 -5.02 4.30
C TYR A 213 -12.23 -5.73 5.59
N LEU A 214 -10.96 -5.65 5.96
CA LEU A 214 -10.48 -5.99 7.29
C LEU A 214 -9.36 -5.06 7.74
N LYS A 215 -9.18 -4.94 9.04
CA LYS A 215 -8.00 -4.39 9.68
C LYS A 215 -7.60 -5.23 10.90
N PHE A 216 -6.33 -5.20 11.20
CA PHE A 216 -5.77 -5.82 12.40
C PHE A 216 -4.48 -5.10 12.81
N GLU A 217 -3.94 -5.46 13.96
CA GLU A 217 -2.66 -4.96 14.45
C GLU A 217 -1.72 -6.14 14.70
N PHE A 218 -0.45 -6.00 14.33
CA PHE A 218 0.59 -6.90 14.85
C PHE A 218 0.88 -6.55 16.29
N LEU A 219 1.03 -7.58 17.15
CA LEU A 219 1.61 -7.40 18.48
C LEU A 219 3.12 -7.16 18.35
N PRO A 220 3.75 -6.45 19.28
CA PRO A 220 5.21 -6.33 19.33
C PRO A 220 5.91 -7.69 19.30
N LEU A 221 7.12 -7.73 18.69
CA LEU A 221 7.97 -8.93 18.62
C LEU A 221 8.65 -9.20 19.95
#